data_28f05fedaf010ada0d677808f12398c5
#
_entry.id   28f05fedaf010ada0d677808f12398c5
#
_cell.length_a   1.000
_cell.length_b   1.000
_cell.length_c   1.000
_cell.angle_alpha   90.00
_cell.angle_beta   90.00
_cell.angle_gamma   90.00
#
_symmetry.space_group_name_H-M   'P 1'
#
loop_
_entity.id
_entity.type
_entity.pdbx_description
1 polymer ?
#
loop_
_entity_poly.entity_id
_entity_poly.type
_entity_poly.pdbx_seq_one_letter_code
_entity_poly.pdbx_strand_id
1 'polypeptide(L)'
;MRVIRSSALAVLTVLVAADACAQSGGSYQIQQPTGTWQVPGQIQQPTGPWQKPGEIQVPKGIEAVHAEEQPCAKRLSVLGDALFDFDKSALRGDAEETLTAVGPEITKAGAHPLVIEGHTDAIGTDAYNNVLSLRRAETVRQWLSSHRFVPVSAPIKGYGKTQPIAPNTTPDGHDNPEGRQKNRRVDIVIDTCH
;
A
#
# COMPACT_ATOMS: atom_id res chain seq x y z
N MET A 1 38.15 -11.12 -60.37
CA MET A 1 38.10 -9.84 -61.10
C MET A 1 37.22 -8.84 -60.35
N ARG A 2 37.82 -7.69 -60.02
CA ARG A 2 37.16 -6.43 -59.56
C ARG A 2 36.46 -6.44 -58.18
N VAL A 3 36.70 -5.55 -57.35
CA VAL A 3 37.55 -4.39 -57.04
C VAL A 3 37.03 -3.85 -55.70
N ILE A 4 37.96 -3.63 -54.80
CA ILE A 4 37.80 -3.03 -53.49
C ILE A 4 37.40 -1.55 -53.67
N ARG A 5 36.44 -1.05 -52.88
CA ARG A 5 36.35 0.38 -52.60
C ARG A 5 36.16 0.61 -51.08
N SER A 6 37.26 1.07 -50.51
CA SER A 6 37.31 1.76 -49.23
C SER A 6 36.49 3.04 -49.29
N SER A 7 35.76 3.31 -48.25
CA SER A 7 35.25 4.65 -47.97
C SER A 7 35.68 5.04 -46.54
N ALA A 8 36.52 6.03 -46.52
CA ALA A 8 37.11 6.63 -45.34
C ALA A 8 36.05 7.35 -44.51
N LEU A 9 36.03 7.08 -43.24
CA LEU A 9 35.25 7.82 -42.26
C LEU A 9 36.07 9.03 -41.81
N ALA A 10 35.61 10.25 -42.14
CA ALA A 10 36.19 11.50 -41.69
C ALA A 10 35.87 11.72 -40.21
N VAL A 11 36.92 11.74 -39.40
CA VAL A 11 36.85 12.17 -38.00
C VAL A 11 36.82 13.70 -38.00
N LEU A 12 35.69 14.27 -37.61
CA LEU A 12 35.55 15.71 -37.39
C LEU A 12 36.00 16.04 -35.96
N THR A 13 37.22 16.49 -35.83
CA THR A 13 37.77 17.06 -34.59
C THR A 13 37.23 18.48 -34.40
N VAL A 14 36.35 18.69 -33.46
CA VAL A 14 35.96 20.02 -33.00
C VAL A 14 36.97 20.48 -31.95
N LEU A 15 37.85 21.37 -32.36
CA LEU A 15 38.67 22.16 -31.44
C LEU A 15 37.78 23.20 -30.79
N VAL A 16 37.50 23.05 -29.50
CA VAL A 16 36.97 24.15 -28.68
C VAL A 16 38.15 24.86 -28.03
N ALA A 17 38.35 26.10 -28.44
CA ALA A 17 39.33 26.99 -27.88
C ALA A 17 39.08 27.21 -26.38
N ALA A 18 40.10 26.93 -25.58
CA ALA A 18 40.15 27.33 -24.18
C ALA A 18 40.75 28.73 -24.14
N ASP A 19 39.92 29.74 -23.88
CA ASP A 19 40.39 31.07 -23.49
C ASP A 19 40.12 31.33 -22.03
N ALA A 20 41.20 31.40 -21.34
CA ALA A 20 41.57 32.18 -20.16
C ALA A 20 40.45 32.88 -19.35
N CYS A 21 40.27 32.42 -18.15
CA CYS A 21 40.09 33.27 -17.00
C CYS A 21 40.81 32.66 -15.79
N ALA A 22 42.09 32.82 -15.74
CA ALA A 22 42.90 32.71 -14.53
C ALA A 22 42.77 34.05 -13.82
N GLN A 23 42.16 34.09 -12.63
CA GLN A 23 42.54 34.93 -11.47
C GLN A 23 41.38 34.97 -10.45
N SER A 24 41.48 34.16 -9.44
CA SER A 24 41.43 34.52 -8.04
C SER A 24 41.47 33.22 -7.22
N GLY A 25 42.61 32.93 -6.70
CA GLY A 25 42.83 31.83 -5.76
C GLY A 25 42.09 32.12 -4.45
N GLY A 26 40.84 31.70 -4.38
CA GLY A 26 40.12 31.52 -3.14
C GLY A 26 39.94 30.02 -2.93
N SER A 27 40.76 29.43 -2.08
CA SER A 27 40.53 28.08 -1.61
C SER A 27 39.23 28.05 -0.83
N TYR A 28 38.14 27.63 -1.49
CA TYR A 28 36.92 27.28 -0.80
C TYR A 28 37.18 26.00 -0.01
N GLN A 29 37.56 26.21 1.26
CA GLN A 29 37.46 25.13 2.23
C GLN A 29 35.99 24.89 2.51
N ILE A 30 35.47 23.79 1.94
CA ILE A 30 34.18 23.27 2.36
C ILE A 30 34.39 22.81 3.81
N GLN A 31 34.00 23.67 4.77
CA GLN A 31 33.89 23.25 6.16
C GLN A 31 32.80 22.21 6.20
N GLN A 32 33.18 20.97 6.39
CA GLN A 32 32.20 19.92 6.70
C GLN A 32 31.53 20.33 8.01
N PRO A 33 30.19 20.43 8.05
CA PRO A 33 29.51 20.72 9.30
C PRO A 33 29.79 19.60 10.29
N THR A 34 30.45 19.93 11.41
CA THR A 34 30.69 19.02 12.52
C THR A 34 29.46 18.82 13.40
N GLY A 35 28.28 18.90 12.81
CA GLY A 35 27.01 18.59 13.45
C GLY A 35 26.59 17.18 13.04
N THR A 36 26.28 16.36 14.02
CA THR A 36 25.56 15.11 13.81
C THR A 36 24.27 15.44 13.05
N TRP A 37 24.18 15.03 11.78
CA TRP A 37 22.96 15.15 10.99
C TRP A 37 21.88 14.31 11.67
N GLN A 38 20.98 14.96 12.40
CA GLN A 38 19.72 14.32 12.74
C GLN A 38 18.91 14.23 11.46
N VAL A 39 18.73 13.02 10.96
CA VAL A 39 17.86 12.74 9.83
C VAL A 39 16.43 13.16 10.26
N PRO A 40 15.81 14.19 9.63
CA PRO A 40 14.43 14.53 9.93
C PRO A 40 13.58 13.34 9.57
N GLY A 41 12.91 12.73 10.55
CA GLY A 41 12.03 11.59 10.32
C GLY A 41 12.49 10.26 10.90
N GLN A 42 13.56 10.21 11.66
CA GLN A 42 13.73 9.07 12.55
C GLN A 42 12.62 9.14 13.60
N ILE A 43 11.58 8.36 13.39
CA ILE A 43 10.63 7.99 14.42
C ILE A 43 11.48 7.42 15.55
N GLN A 44 11.56 8.14 16.67
CA GLN A 44 12.20 7.61 17.87
C GLN A 44 11.45 6.32 18.21
N GLN A 45 12.11 5.21 18.00
CA GLN A 45 11.58 3.94 18.48
C GLN A 45 11.44 4.08 19.99
N PRO A 46 10.28 3.78 20.57
CA PRO A 46 10.11 3.85 22.01
C PRO A 46 11.15 2.94 22.65
N THR A 47 11.97 3.50 23.55
CA THR A 47 13.07 2.82 24.27
C THR A 47 12.58 1.94 25.41
N GLY A 48 11.29 1.59 25.44
CA GLY A 48 10.72 0.64 26.38
C GLY A 48 10.76 -0.79 25.83
N PRO A 49 10.79 -1.82 26.69
CA PRO A 49 10.61 -3.18 26.22
C PRO A 49 9.26 -3.24 25.46
N TRP A 50 9.32 -3.61 24.18
CA TRP A 50 8.15 -3.89 23.40
C TRP A 50 7.35 -4.97 24.14
N GLN A 51 6.31 -4.57 24.85
CA GLN A 51 5.32 -5.53 25.27
C GLN A 51 4.71 -6.02 23.95
N LYS A 52 4.96 -7.28 23.62
CA LYS A 52 4.20 -7.96 22.58
C LYS A 52 2.74 -7.74 22.95
N PRO A 53 1.94 -7.01 22.14
CA PRO A 53 0.50 -6.98 22.37
C PRO A 53 0.08 -8.44 22.51
N GLY A 54 -0.74 -8.75 23.52
CA GLY A 54 -1.22 -10.12 23.71
C GLY A 54 -1.61 -10.64 22.32
N GLU A 55 -1.12 -11.82 21.96
CA GLU A 55 -1.24 -12.37 20.61
C GLU A 55 -2.73 -12.37 20.23
N ILE A 56 -3.14 -11.32 19.49
CA ILE A 56 -4.51 -11.22 19.02
C ILE A 56 -4.66 -12.35 18.02
N GLN A 57 -5.50 -13.32 18.33
CA GLN A 57 -5.82 -14.40 17.40
C GLN A 57 -6.45 -13.77 16.16
N VAL A 58 -5.77 -13.87 15.02
CA VAL A 58 -6.32 -13.39 13.75
C VAL A 58 -7.28 -14.44 13.24
N PRO A 59 -8.59 -14.15 13.15
CA PRO A 59 -9.54 -15.09 12.59
C PRO A 59 -9.21 -15.36 11.13
N LYS A 60 -9.50 -16.60 10.67
CA LYS A 60 -9.24 -17.07 9.31
C LYS A 60 -10.51 -17.55 8.64
N GLY A 61 -10.45 -17.70 7.32
CA GLY A 61 -11.60 -18.16 6.55
C GLY A 61 -12.81 -17.27 6.74
N ILE A 62 -13.99 -17.88 6.91
CA ILE A 62 -15.26 -17.15 7.07
C ILE A 62 -15.30 -16.28 8.35
N GLU A 63 -14.57 -16.64 9.38
CA GLU A 63 -14.52 -15.88 10.64
C GLU A 63 -13.83 -14.51 10.48
N ALA A 64 -12.97 -14.37 9.47
CA ALA A 64 -12.33 -13.11 9.13
C ALA A 64 -13.20 -12.21 8.24
N VAL A 65 -14.38 -12.70 7.80
CA VAL A 65 -15.30 -12.00 6.91
C VAL A 65 -16.52 -11.56 7.69
N HIS A 66 -16.80 -10.26 7.69
CA HIS A 66 -18.00 -9.69 8.26
C HIS A 66 -18.91 -9.17 7.13
N ALA A 67 -20.14 -9.67 7.06
CA ALA A 67 -21.13 -9.23 6.10
C ALA A 67 -22.15 -8.30 6.76
N GLU A 68 -22.36 -7.12 6.17
CA GLU A 68 -23.36 -6.15 6.58
C GLU A 68 -24.28 -5.84 5.41
N GLU A 69 -25.58 -5.97 5.63
CA GLU A 69 -26.61 -5.64 4.63
C GLU A 69 -27.22 -4.28 4.97
N GLN A 70 -27.19 -3.39 4.00
CA GLN A 70 -27.83 -2.07 4.01
C GLN A 70 -28.93 -2.03 2.96
N PRO A 71 -29.88 -1.07 3.00
CA PRO A 71 -31.03 -1.05 2.08
C PRO A 71 -30.66 -1.15 0.58
N CYS A 72 -29.49 -0.62 0.17
CA CYS A 72 -29.03 -0.61 -1.22
C CYS A 72 -27.58 -1.09 -1.38
N ALA A 73 -27.00 -1.71 -0.36
CA ALA A 73 -25.64 -2.20 -0.45
C ALA A 73 -25.40 -3.42 0.45
N LYS A 74 -24.65 -4.37 -0.04
CA LYS A 74 -24.06 -5.44 0.76
C LYS A 74 -22.58 -5.17 0.91
N ARG A 75 -22.09 -5.04 2.14
CA ARG A 75 -20.68 -4.85 2.46
C ARG A 75 -20.10 -6.13 3.03
N LEU A 76 -19.05 -6.63 2.40
CA LEU A 76 -18.25 -7.74 2.89
C LEU A 76 -16.92 -7.18 3.37
N SER A 77 -16.73 -7.09 4.68
CA SER A 77 -15.50 -6.58 5.29
C SER A 77 -14.58 -7.74 5.64
N VAL A 78 -13.38 -7.73 5.11
CA VAL A 78 -12.35 -8.74 5.34
C VAL A 78 -11.22 -8.13 6.18
N LEU A 79 -10.88 -8.75 7.29
CA LEU A 79 -9.79 -8.29 8.15
C LEU A 79 -8.47 -8.30 7.40
N GLY A 80 -7.79 -7.16 7.42
CA GLY A 80 -6.49 -7.00 6.74
C GLY A 80 -5.41 -7.93 7.28
N ASP A 81 -5.42 -8.21 8.57
CA ASP A 81 -4.45 -9.08 9.23
C ASP A 81 -4.61 -10.55 8.83
N ALA A 82 -5.79 -10.96 8.33
CA ALA A 82 -6.00 -12.27 7.72
C ALA A 82 -5.46 -12.36 6.28
N LEU A 83 -5.26 -11.22 5.63
CA LEU A 83 -4.83 -11.15 4.23
C LEU A 83 -3.36 -10.77 4.07
N PHE A 84 -2.84 -9.92 4.94
CA PHE A 84 -1.53 -9.26 4.78
C PHE A 84 -0.71 -9.32 6.06
N ASP A 85 0.59 -9.46 5.91
CA ASP A 85 1.52 -9.19 7.01
C ASP A 85 1.56 -7.69 7.33
N PHE A 86 2.09 -7.37 8.50
CA PHE A 86 2.29 -5.98 8.89
C PHE A 86 3.06 -5.22 7.82
N ASP A 87 2.54 -4.06 7.44
CA ASP A 87 3.16 -3.16 6.45
C ASP A 87 3.30 -3.75 5.03
N LYS A 88 2.59 -4.83 4.70
CA LYS A 88 2.63 -5.47 3.39
C LYS A 88 1.31 -5.28 2.63
N SER A 89 1.42 -5.38 1.31
CA SER A 89 0.29 -5.46 0.38
C SER A 89 0.29 -6.77 -0.43
N ALA A 90 1.31 -7.61 -0.27
CA ALA A 90 1.31 -8.97 -0.81
C ALA A 90 0.49 -9.87 0.10
N LEU A 91 -0.30 -10.76 -0.49
CA LEU A 91 -1.09 -11.74 0.27
C LEU A 91 -0.17 -12.68 1.05
N ARG A 92 -0.60 -13.02 2.25
CA ARG A 92 -0.02 -14.09 3.05
C ARG A 92 -0.29 -15.45 2.40
N GLY A 93 0.50 -16.46 2.75
CA GLY A 93 0.30 -17.81 2.23
C GLY A 93 -1.02 -18.46 2.64
N ASP A 94 -1.62 -18.01 3.74
CA ASP A 94 -2.90 -18.51 4.29
C ASP A 94 -4.10 -17.60 3.95
N ALA A 95 -3.89 -16.49 3.25
CA ALA A 95 -4.95 -15.55 2.84
C ALA A 95 -5.97 -16.18 1.87
N GLU A 96 -5.56 -17.20 1.12
CA GLU A 96 -6.39 -17.87 0.13
C GLU A 96 -7.64 -18.51 0.77
N GLU A 97 -7.51 -19.08 1.97
CA GLU A 97 -8.63 -19.63 2.72
C GLU A 97 -9.71 -18.57 2.98
N THR A 98 -9.29 -17.38 3.42
CA THR A 98 -10.19 -16.27 3.70
C THR A 98 -10.84 -15.72 2.42
N LEU A 99 -10.06 -15.53 1.35
CA LEU A 99 -10.59 -15.01 0.09
C LEU A 99 -11.51 -16.01 -0.62
N THR A 100 -11.25 -17.31 -0.47
CA THR A 100 -12.14 -18.37 -0.97
C THR A 100 -13.50 -18.34 -0.26
N ALA A 101 -13.54 -17.98 1.03
CA ALA A 101 -14.80 -17.82 1.75
C ALA A 101 -15.62 -16.61 1.28
N VAL A 102 -14.97 -15.57 0.74
CA VAL A 102 -15.62 -14.36 0.22
C VAL A 102 -16.29 -14.60 -1.13
N GLY A 103 -15.70 -15.41 -2.00
CA GLY A 103 -16.19 -15.65 -3.36
C GLY A 103 -17.65 -16.05 -3.46
N PRO A 104 -18.14 -17.07 -2.72
CA PRO A 104 -19.54 -17.45 -2.69
C PRO A 104 -20.48 -16.33 -2.26
N GLU A 105 -20.06 -15.47 -1.32
CA GLU A 105 -20.89 -14.34 -0.87
C GLU A 105 -21.04 -13.26 -1.95
N ILE A 106 -19.99 -13.02 -2.75
CA ILE A 106 -20.08 -12.14 -3.92
C ILE A 106 -21.01 -12.77 -4.97
N THR A 107 -20.85 -14.06 -5.22
CA THR A 107 -21.68 -14.77 -6.23
C THR A 107 -23.15 -14.77 -5.85
N LYS A 108 -23.49 -14.96 -4.57
CA LYS A 108 -24.88 -14.89 -4.06
C LYS A 108 -25.51 -13.52 -4.27
N ALA A 109 -24.72 -12.46 -4.18
CA ALA A 109 -25.21 -11.11 -4.40
C ALA A 109 -25.59 -10.85 -5.88
N GLY A 110 -25.14 -11.71 -6.82
CA GLY A 110 -25.47 -11.60 -8.24
C GLY A 110 -24.56 -10.65 -9.02
N ALA A 111 -24.95 -10.33 -10.25
CA ALA A 111 -24.17 -9.48 -11.18
C ALA A 111 -24.43 -7.99 -10.91
N HIS A 112 -24.22 -7.54 -9.69
CA HIS A 112 -24.37 -6.15 -9.31
C HIS A 112 -23.04 -5.38 -9.41
N PRO A 113 -23.08 -4.04 -9.64
CA PRO A 113 -21.89 -3.20 -9.55
C PRO A 113 -21.25 -3.34 -8.16
N LEU A 114 -19.92 -3.43 -8.11
CA LEU A 114 -19.21 -3.50 -6.86
C LEU A 114 -17.94 -2.65 -6.89
N VAL A 115 -17.44 -2.30 -5.73
CA VAL A 115 -16.15 -1.61 -5.53
C VAL A 115 -15.37 -2.28 -4.40
N ILE A 116 -14.05 -2.37 -4.57
CA ILE A 116 -13.16 -2.91 -3.54
C ILE A 116 -12.43 -1.74 -2.88
N GLU A 117 -12.60 -1.61 -1.57
CA GLU A 117 -12.16 -0.47 -0.78
C GLU A 117 -11.11 -0.91 0.25
N GLY A 118 -9.93 -0.30 0.23
CA GLY A 118 -8.88 -0.57 1.20
C GLY A 118 -8.85 0.47 2.32
N HIS A 119 -8.60 0.01 3.54
CA HIS A 119 -8.52 0.84 4.74
C HIS A 119 -7.30 0.46 5.58
N THR A 120 -6.80 1.43 6.37
CA THR A 120 -5.72 1.24 7.33
C THR A 120 -6.16 1.72 8.71
N ASP A 121 -5.34 1.43 9.71
CA ASP A 121 -5.45 2.09 11.01
C ASP A 121 -4.83 3.50 10.98
N ALA A 122 -4.78 4.18 12.14
CA ALA A 122 -4.31 5.56 12.25
C ALA A 122 -2.77 5.70 12.23
N ILE A 123 -2.01 4.61 12.23
CA ILE A 123 -0.53 4.67 12.29
C ILE A 123 0.03 5.08 10.93
N GLY A 124 1.00 6.00 10.93
CA GLY A 124 1.66 6.48 9.72
C GLY A 124 1.03 7.75 9.14
N THR A 125 1.61 8.24 8.03
CA THR A 125 1.13 9.44 7.33
C THR A 125 -0.07 9.14 6.44
N ASP A 126 -0.87 10.17 6.13
CA ASP A 126 -2.03 10.02 5.22
C ASP A 126 -1.59 9.55 3.84
N ALA A 127 -0.54 10.15 3.30
CA ALA A 127 -0.02 9.80 1.98
C ALA A 127 0.41 8.31 1.91
N TYR A 128 1.10 7.85 2.94
CA TYR A 128 1.51 6.45 3.04
C TYR A 128 0.30 5.51 3.13
N ASN A 129 -0.63 5.79 4.03
CA ASN A 129 -1.82 4.96 4.24
C ASN A 129 -2.74 4.92 3.01
N ASN A 130 -2.87 6.03 2.27
CA ASN A 130 -3.62 6.06 1.02
C ASN A 130 -3.00 5.13 -0.03
N VAL A 131 -1.68 5.15 -0.18
CA VAL A 131 -0.99 4.25 -1.12
C VAL A 131 -1.08 2.79 -0.68
N LEU A 132 -0.87 2.51 0.61
CA LEU A 132 -0.92 1.14 1.14
C LEU A 132 -2.33 0.53 0.98
N SER A 133 -3.37 1.29 1.34
CA SER A 133 -4.75 0.84 1.23
C SER A 133 -5.16 0.57 -0.22
N LEU A 134 -4.76 1.43 -1.16
CA LEU A 134 -5.01 1.24 -2.59
C LEU A 134 -4.32 -0.02 -3.12
N ARG A 135 -3.05 -0.26 -2.75
CA ARG A 135 -2.31 -1.46 -3.16
C ARG A 135 -2.96 -2.74 -2.61
N ARG A 136 -3.46 -2.70 -1.38
CA ARG A 136 -4.18 -3.84 -0.77
C ARG A 136 -5.48 -4.13 -1.50
N ALA A 137 -6.28 -3.12 -1.82
CA ALA A 137 -7.49 -3.27 -2.62
C ALA A 137 -7.18 -3.85 -4.01
N GLU A 138 -6.11 -3.40 -4.65
CA GLU A 138 -5.64 -3.91 -5.94
C GLU A 138 -5.27 -5.38 -5.87
N THR A 139 -4.52 -5.79 -4.84
CA THR A 139 -4.10 -7.20 -4.67
C THR A 139 -5.31 -8.12 -4.46
N VAL A 140 -6.29 -7.69 -3.65
CA VAL A 140 -7.55 -8.45 -3.46
C VAL A 140 -8.33 -8.54 -4.76
N ARG A 141 -8.46 -7.44 -5.51
CA ARG A 141 -9.11 -7.44 -6.83
C ARG A 141 -8.44 -8.44 -7.78
N GLN A 142 -7.11 -8.43 -7.87
CA GLN A 142 -6.36 -9.33 -8.73
C GLN A 142 -6.63 -10.80 -8.38
N TRP A 143 -6.63 -11.14 -7.11
CA TRP A 143 -6.93 -12.48 -6.65
C TRP A 143 -8.37 -12.88 -6.98
N LEU A 144 -9.36 -12.05 -6.61
CA LEU A 144 -10.78 -12.31 -6.88
C LEU A 144 -11.08 -12.43 -8.39
N SER A 145 -10.43 -11.61 -9.23
CA SER A 145 -10.62 -11.66 -10.69
C SER A 145 -9.96 -12.89 -11.32
N SER A 146 -8.81 -13.33 -10.83
CA SER A 146 -8.16 -14.56 -11.30
C SER A 146 -9.00 -15.80 -11.01
N HIS A 147 -9.80 -15.75 -9.93
CA HIS A 147 -10.77 -16.80 -9.56
C HIS A 147 -12.18 -16.55 -10.11
N ARG A 148 -12.36 -15.51 -10.96
CA ARG A 148 -13.62 -15.18 -11.65
C ARG A 148 -14.79 -14.79 -10.73
N PHE A 149 -14.51 -14.32 -9.53
CA PHE A 149 -15.52 -13.79 -8.61
C PHE A 149 -15.90 -12.35 -8.95
N VAL A 150 -14.96 -11.57 -9.51
CA VAL A 150 -15.19 -10.19 -9.93
C VAL A 150 -14.56 -9.94 -11.30
N PRO A 151 -15.03 -8.94 -12.08
CA PRO A 151 -14.38 -8.57 -13.33
C PRO A 151 -13.00 -7.92 -13.05
N VAL A 152 -12.06 -8.08 -14.00
CA VAL A 152 -10.72 -7.42 -13.92
C VAL A 152 -10.85 -5.91 -13.85
N SER A 153 -11.91 -5.34 -14.41
CA SER A 153 -12.22 -3.91 -14.40
C SER A 153 -12.95 -3.43 -13.13
N ALA A 154 -13.16 -4.31 -12.14
CA ALA A 154 -13.79 -3.90 -10.89
C ALA A 154 -13.08 -2.66 -10.29
N PRO A 155 -13.82 -1.58 -9.97
CA PRO A 155 -13.21 -0.38 -9.40
C PRO A 155 -12.61 -0.65 -8.03
N ILE A 156 -11.50 0.04 -7.75
CA ILE A 156 -10.82 -0.01 -6.46
C ILE A 156 -10.71 1.39 -5.87
N LYS A 157 -10.70 1.50 -4.54
CA LYS A 157 -10.45 2.72 -3.81
C LYS A 157 -9.54 2.47 -2.63
N GLY A 158 -8.66 3.42 -2.31
CA GLY A 158 -7.86 3.43 -1.10
C GLY A 158 -8.24 4.62 -0.25
N TYR A 159 -8.80 4.37 0.91
CA TYR A 159 -9.23 5.41 1.86
C TYR A 159 -8.18 5.70 2.94
N GLY A 160 -7.11 4.91 2.99
CA GLY A 160 -6.16 5.03 4.08
C GLY A 160 -6.84 4.94 5.44
N LYS A 161 -6.54 5.90 6.32
CA LYS A 161 -7.08 5.96 7.68
C LYS A 161 -8.30 6.89 7.84
N THR A 162 -8.89 7.38 6.73
CA THR A 162 -9.94 8.41 6.79
C THR A 162 -11.32 7.88 7.13
N GLN A 163 -11.54 6.57 7.06
CA GLN A 163 -12.83 5.93 7.34
C GLN A 163 -12.70 4.82 8.39
N PRO A 164 -12.40 5.17 9.65
CA PRO A 164 -12.34 4.20 10.73
C PRO A 164 -13.75 3.68 11.10
N ILE A 165 -13.85 2.38 11.40
CA ILE A 165 -15.08 1.77 11.94
C ILE A 165 -15.00 1.51 13.44
N ALA A 166 -13.83 1.68 14.03
CA ALA A 166 -13.60 1.56 15.46
C ALA A 166 -12.60 2.63 15.93
N PRO A 167 -12.67 3.05 17.21
CA PRO A 167 -11.70 3.98 17.77
C PRO A 167 -10.27 3.41 17.72
N ASN A 168 -9.31 4.21 17.26
CA ASN A 168 -7.90 3.84 17.28
C ASN A 168 -7.24 4.03 18.66
N THR A 169 -7.91 4.78 19.55
CA THR A 169 -7.52 5.03 20.94
C THR A 169 -8.68 4.73 21.87
N THR A 170 -8.37 4.36 23.09
CA THR A 170 -9.35 4.20 24.16
C THR A 170 -9.84 5.57 24.67
N PRO A 171 -10.96 5.66 25.42
CA PRO A 171 -11.47 6.94 25.95
C PRO A 171 -10.49 7.71 26.83
N ASP A 172 -9.56 7.03 27.48
CA ASP A 172 -8.47 7.59 28.29
C ASP A 172 -7.23 7.98 27.48
N GLY A 173 -7.29 7.87 26.14
CA GLY A 173 -6.25 8.30 25.21
C GLY A 173 -5.13 7.29 24.96
N HIS A 174 -5.22 6.08 25.53
CA HIS A 174 -4.27 5.00 25.27
C HIS A 174 -4.51 4.34 23.91
N ASP A 175 -3.53 3.61 23.43
CA ASP A 175 -3.63 2.83 22.20
C ASP A 175 -4.73 1.77 22.29
N ASN A 176 -5.50 1.60 21.20
CA ASN A 176 -6.55 0.58 21.09
C ASN A 176 -6.20 -0.41 19.96
N PRO A 177 -5.41 -1.45 20.24
CA PRO A 177 -5.00 -2.43 19.22
C PRO A 177 -6.17 -3.14 18.55
N GLU A 178 -7.24 -3.45 19.30
CA GLU A 178 -8.44 -4.12 18.75
C GLU A 178 -9.20 -3.21 17.79
N GLY A 179 -9.34 -1.92 18.14
CA GLY A 179 -9.97 -0.94 17.26
C GLY A 179 -9.15 -0.74 15.98
N ARG A 180 -7.83 -0.68 16.10
CA ARG A 180 -6.94 -0.60 14.93
C ARG A 180 -7.02 -1.86 14.06
N GLN A 181 -7.13 -3.04 14.64
CA GLN A 181 -7.31 -4.29 13.90
C GLN A 181 -8.56 -4.24 13.02
N LYS A 182 -9.69 -3.78 13.57
CA LYS A 182 -10.95 -3.62 12.81
C LYS A 182 -10.82 -2.60 11.69
N ASN A 183 -10.02 -1.55 11.89
CA ASN A 183 -9.79 -0.51 10.88
C ASN A 183 -8.91 -1.01 9.72
N ARG A 184 -7.97 -1.92 9.97
CA ARG A 184 -7.18 -2.57 8.92
C ARG A 184 -8.03 -3.63 8.20
N ARG A 185 -8.72 -3.23 7.15
CA ARG A 185 -9.64 -4.10 6.42
C ARG A 185 -9.66 -3.81 4.92
N VAL A 186 -10.21 -4.73 4.18
CA VAL A 186 -10.64 -4.53 2.78
C VAL A 186 -12.12 -4.82 2.70
N ASP A 187 -12.88 -3.85 2.21
CA ASP A 187 -14.31 -3.95 2.02
C ASP A 187 -14.63 -4.24 0.54
N ILE A 188 -15.51 -5.21 0.28
CA ILE A 188 -16.15 -5.38 -1.02
C ILE A 188 -17.57 -4.86 -0.86
N VAL A 189 -17.87 -3.74 -1.50
CA VAL A 189 -19.18 -3.08 -1.42
C VAL A 189 -19.92 -3.36 -2.73
N ILE A 190 -21.04 -4.05 -2.63
CA ILE A 190 -21.89 -4.48 -3.74
C ILE A 190 -23.15 -3.62 -3.69
N ASP A 191 -23.45 -2.90 -4.79
CA ASP A 191 -24.66 -2.11 -4.94
C ASP A 191 -25.83 -3.04 -5.31
N THR A 192 -26.81 -3.17 -4.42
CA THR A 192 -27.94 -4.08 -4.58
C THR A 192 -29.21 -3.41 -5.12
N CYS A 193 -29.16 -2.11 -5.47
CA CYS A 193 -30.30 -1.34 -5.98
C CYS A 193 -30.19 -1.06 -7.50
N HIS A 194 -29.11 -1.44 -8.17
CA HIS A 194 -28.90 -1.22 -9.62
C HIS A 194 -28.72 -2.52 -10.39
#